data_eaa16b6dd228544a979fb4faf77b6975
#
_entry.id   eaa16b6dd228544a979fb4faf77b6975
#
_cell.length_a   1.000
_cell.length_b   1.000
_cell.length_c   1.000
_cell.angle_alpha   90.00
_cell.angle_beta   90.00
_cell.angle_gamma   90.00
#
_symmetry.space_group_name_H-M   'P 1'
#
loop_
_entity.id
_entity.type
_entity.pdbx_description
1 polymer ?
#
loop_
_entity_poly.entity_id
_entity_poly.type
_entity_poly.pdbx_seq_one_letter_code
_entity_poly.pdbx_strand_id
1 'polypeptide(L)'
;VMVSNSYLDGSYTELNPNIPQNEEGFKHLCKIFSFPGGIASHAAPETPGSIHEGGELGYALSHAAGAVLDNPDVIAATVIGDGEGETGPLMAGWLSNTFLNPVNDGAILPIFYLNGGKIHNPTIFERKTDEELALFFEGLGWKPIFANVTAISEDHEAAHALFAEKLDEAIEEIKKVQAEARKGSAEEATQPVYPVLIARIPKGWTGPKAWEGTPIEGGFRAHQVPIPVDAHHMEHVDALLSWLESYRPAELFDETGKLVPEIAEIAPKGDRRMAMNPITNAGVIKPMNTADWKKHALQFNTPGEIMAQDMIEFGKYAADLVD
;
A
#
# COMPACT_ATOMS: atom_id res chain seq x y z
N VAL A 1 -4.08 0.03 -8.96
CA VAL A 1 -2.61 0.10 -9.11
C VAL A 1 -1.97 -1.25 -8.86
N MET A 2 -2.12 -1.88 -7.68
CA MET A 2 -1.46 -3.17 -7.36
C MET A 2 -1.85 -4.29 -8.33
N VAL A 3 -3.16 -4.50 -8.57
CA VAL A 3 -3.64 -5.50 -9.53
C VAL A 3 -3.11 -5.24 -10.94
N SER A 4 -3.09 -3.98 -11.37
CA SER A 4 -2.59 -3.63 -12.70
C SER A 4 -1.11 -3.98 -12.86
N ASN A 5 -0.28 -3.63 -11.87
CA ASN A 5 1.14 -3.93 -11.90
C ASN A 5 1.42 -5.43 -11.86
N SER A 6 0.74 -6.19 -11.01
CA SER A 6 0.90 -7.65 -10.95
C SER A 6 0.36 -8.34 -12.20
N TYR A 7 -0.65 -7.77 -12.86
CA TYR A 7 -1.12 -8.27 -14.15
C TYR A 7 -0.08 -8.00 -15.26
N LEU A 8 0.51 -6.81 -15.28
CA LEU A 8 1.53 -6.45 -16.27
C LEU A 8 2.82 -7.26 -16.10
N ASP A 9 3.27 -7.53 -14.88
CA ASP A 9 4.48 -8.34 -14.63
C ASP A 9 4.23 -9.86 -14.74
N GLY A 10 2.98 -10.27 -14.99
CA GLY A 10 2.56 -11.65 -15.18
C GLY A 10 2.28 -12.43 -13.89
N SER A 11 2.64 -11.91 -12.72
CA SER A 11 2.45 -12.62 -11.44
C SER A 11 0.97 -12.83 -11.12
N TYR A 12 0.09 -11.88 -11.50
CA TYR A 12 -1.35 -12.06 -11.31
C TYR A 12 -1.88 -13.31 -12.03
N THR A 13 -1.49 -13.51 -13.28
CA THR A 13 -1.90 -14.68 -14.08
C THR A 13 -1.29 -15.98 -13.55
N GLU A 14 -0.06 -15.95 -13.04
CA GLU A 14 0.54 -17.13 -12.40
C GLU A 14 -0.26 -17.58 -11.17
N LEU A 15 -0.76 -16.63 -10.39
CA LEU A 15 -1.60 -16.89 -9.20
C LEU A 15 -3.06 -17.18 -9.55
N ASN A 16 -3.54 -16.65 -10.67
CA ASN A 16 -4.91 -16.78 -11.17
C ASN A 16 -4.92 -17.27 -12.62
N PRO A 17 -4.63 -18.56 -12.89
CA PRO A 17 -4.47 -19.08 -14.26
C PRO A 17 -5.72 -18.98 -15.14
N ASN A 18 -6.89 -18.79 -14.54
CA ASN A 18 -8.16 -18.54 -15.23
C ASN A 18 -8.29 -17.13 -15.79
N ILE A 19 -7.34 -16.24 -15.50
CA ILE A 19 -7.26 -14.86 -16.00
C ILE A 19 -5.93 -14.71 -16.76
N PRO A 20 -5.87 -15.16 -18.03
CA PRO A 20 -4.63 -15.11 -18.82
C PRO A 20 -4.25 -13.68 -19.19
N GLN A 21 -2.95 -13.47 -19.40
CA GLN A 21 -2.40 -12.17 -19.81
C GLN A 21 -2.61 -11.95 -21.33
N ASN A 22 -3.87 -11.72 -21.70
CA ASN A 22 -4.32 -11.43 -23.07
C ASN A 22 -5.61 -10.63 -23.05
N GLU A 23 -6.18 -10.33 -24.22
CA GLU A 23 -7.39 -9.52 -24.36
C GLU A 23 -8.58 -10.09 -23.57
N GLU A 24 -8.80 -11.40 -23.64
CA GLU A 24 -9.91 -12.06 -22.93
C GLU A 24 -9.73 -11.99 -21.42
N GLY A 25 -8.51 -12.26 -20.93
CA GLY A 25 -8.19 -12.16 -19.52
C GLY A 25 -8.30 -10.73 -19.01
N PHE A 26 -7.87 -9.75 -19.79
CA PHE A 26 -8.01 -8.34 -19.43
C PHE A 26 -9.49 -7.90 -19.36
N LYS A 27 -10.29 -8.27 -20.35
CA LYS A 27 -11.75 -8.04 -20.31
C LYS A 27 -12.41 -8.67 -19.09
N HIS A 28 -11.98 -9.90 -18.76
CA HIS A 28 -12.48 -10.59 -17.57
C HIS A 28 -12.05 -9.88 -16.28
N LEU A 29 -10.79 -9.47 -16.18
CA LEU A 29 -10.26 -8.70 -15.06
C LEU A 29 -11.07 -7.42 -14.80
N CYS A 30 -11.34 -6.64 -15.85
CA CYS A 30 -12.15 -5.43 -15.75
C CYS A 30 -13.59 -5.74 -15.32
N LYS A 31 -14.18 -6.82 -15.84
CA LYS A 31 -15.56 -7.20 -15.55
C LYS A 31 -15.77 -7.63 -14.09
N ILE A 32 -14.79 -8.29 -13.48
CA ILE A 32 -14.90 -8.78 -12.09
C ILE A 32 -14.44 -7.75 -11.05
N PHE A 33 -13.96 -6.58 -11.48
CA PHE A 33 -13.55 -5.53 -10.57
C PHE A 33 -14.74 -5.02 -9.74
N SER A 34 -14.57 -4.99 -8.43
CA SER A 34 -15.60 -4.58 -7.46
C SER A 34 -16.91 -5.38 -7.55
N PHE A 35 -16.82 -6.63 -8.03
CA PHE A 35 -17.95 -7.54 -8.14
C PHE A 35 -17.81 -8.67 -7.12
N PRO A 36 -18.92 -9.21 -6.55
CA PRO A 36 -18.86 -10.31 -5.58
C PRO A 36 -18.06 -11.51 -6.11
N GLY A 37 -17.07 -11.95 -5.34
CA GLY A 37 -16.16 -13.04 -5.73
C GLY A 37 -15.07 -12.67 -6.74
N GLY A 38 -14.99 -11.40 -7.12
CA GLY A 38 -13.95 -10.86 -8.00
C GLY A 38 -12.91 -10.04 -7.25
N ILE A 39 -12.37 -9.04 -7.93
CA ILE A 39 -11.33 -8.16 -7.39
C ILE A 39 -11.97 -7.14 -6.44
N ALA A 40 -11.44 -7.03 -5.22
CA ALA A 40 -11.86 -6.02 -4.26
C ALA A 40 -11.59 -4.59 -4.80
N SER A 41 -12.50 -3.65 -4.52
CA SER A 41 -12.35 -2.25 -4.92
C SER A 41 -11.16 -1.56 -4.26
N HIS A 42 -10.81 -1.98 -3.04
CA HIS A 42 -9.59 -1.59 -2.34
C HIS A 42 -8.63 -2.78 -2.30
N ALA A 43 -7.32 -2.50 -2.24
CA ALA A 43 -6.34 -3.56 -2.06
C ALA A 43 -6.64 -4.28 -0.73
N ALA A 44 -6.71 -5.60 -0.79
CA ALA A 44 -7.01 -6.49 0.34
C ALA A 44 -5.86 -7.50 0.49
N PRO A 45 -5.81 -8.28 1.57
CA PRO A 45 -4.79 -9.33 1.72
C PRO A 45 -4.78 -10.34 0.57
N GLU A 46 -5.90 -10.56 -0.10
CA GLU A 46 -6.03 -11.42 -1.27
C GLU A 46 -5.50 -10.79 -2.56
N THR A 47 -5.30 -9.47 -2.56
CA THR A 47 -4.71 -8.77 -3.71
C THR A 47 -3.24 -9.12 -3.80
N PRO A 48 -2.76 -9.65 -4.95
CA PRO A 48 -1.36 -10.02 -5.12
C PRO A 48 -0.41 -8.87 -4.76
N GLY A 49 0.52 -9.14 -3.85
CA GLY A 49 1.50 -8.16 -3.36
C GLY A 49 1.02 -7.29 -2.20
N SER A 50 -0.23 -7.40 -1.76
CA SER A 50 -0.76 -6.70 -0.58
C SER A 50 -0.69 -7.57 0.68
N ILE A 51 -0.61 -6.90 1.81
CA ILE A 51 -0.75 -7.51 3.15
C ILE A 51 -1.84 -6.82 3.97
N HIS A 52 -2.50 -5.83 3.40
CA HIS A 52 -3.37 -4.90 4.12
C HIS A 52 -4.72 -4.74 3.43
N GLU A 53 -5.78 -4.61 4.23
CA GLU A 53 -7.11 -4.20 3.78
C GLU A 53 -7.16 -2.67 3.66
N GLY A 54 -6.98 -2.16 2.44
CA GLY A 54 -6.86 -0.72 2.16
C GLY A 54 -8.14 0.09 2.40
N GLY A 55 -9.30 -0.57 2.53
CA GLY A 55 -10.56 0.05 2.92
C GLY A 55 -10.68 0.35 4.41
N GLU A 56 -9.91 -0.34 5.23
CA GLU A 56 -9.82 -0.16 6.68
C GLU A 56 -8.73 0.87 7.01
N LEU A 57 -9.07 2.16 6.95
CA LEU A 57 -8.12 3.25 7.11
C LEU A 57 -7.53 3.32 8.53
N GLY A 58 -6.22 3.52 8.60
CA GLY A 58 -5.49 3.74 9.84
C GLY A 58 -4.58 2.60 10.27
N TYR A 59 -4.59 1.46 9.60
CA TYR A 59 -3.84 0.28 10.03
C TYR A 59 -2.64 -0.07 9.12
N ALA A 60 -2.48 0.62 7.98
CA ALA A 60 -1.46 0.31 7.00
C ALA A 60 -0.05 0.27 7.59
N LEU A 61 0.30 1.25 8.43
CA LEU A 61 1.63 1.35 9.04
C LEU A 61 1.88 0.23 10.08
N SER A 62 0.88 -0.09 10.88
CA SER A 62 0.97 -1.19 11.87
C SER A 62 1.08 -2.55 11.19
N HIS A 63 0.36 -2.78 10.10
CA HIS A 63 0.48 -4.00 9.29
C HIS A 63 1.88 -4.11 8.65
N ALA A 64 2.41 -3.00 8.12
CA ALA A 64 3.78 -2.97 7.59
C ALA A 64 4.81 -3.29 8.68
N ALA A 65 4.63 -2.76 9.90
CA ALA A 65 5.47 -3.09 11.03
C ALA A 65 5.44 -4.59 11.35
N GLY A 66 4.24 -5.17 11.43
CA GLY A 66 4.10 -6.61 11.65
C GLY A 66 4.75 -7.46 10.57
N ALA A 67 4.68 -7.04 9.31
CA ALA A 67 5.26 -7.78 8.19
C ALA A 67 6.80 -7.80 8.19
N VAL A 68 7.45 -6.83 8.80
CA VAL A 68 8.92 -6.73 8.84
C VAL A 68 9.54 -7.31 10.11
N LEU A 69 8.76 -7.65 11.14
CA LEU A 69 9.26 -8.34 12.33
C LEU A 69 9.89 -9.67 11.93
N ASP A 70 11.08 -9.97 12.46
CA ASP A 70 11.88 -11.18 12.14
C ASP A 70 12.21 -11.38 10.65
N ASN A 71 12.07 -10.35 9.83
CA ASN A 71 12.36 -10.38 8.39
C ASN A 71 13.40 -9.31 8.01
N PRO A 72 14.67 -9.46 8.39
CA PRO A 72 15.70 -8.41 8.31
C PRO A 72 15.99 -7.91 6.90
N ASP A 73 15.67 -8.69 5.87
CA ASP A 73 15.96 -8.33 4.47
C ASP A 73 14.77 -7.69 3.75
N VAL A 74 13.66 -7.45 4.46
CA VAL A 74 12.44 -6.88 3.88
C VAL A 74 12.35 -5.39 4.14
N ILE A 75 11.96 -4.63 3.13
CA ILE A 75 11.49 -3.25 3.25
C ILE A 75 10.00 -3.24 2.87
N ALA A 76 9.13 -2.93 3.83
CA ALA A 76 7.70 -2.79 3.57
C ALA A 76 7.39 -1.33 3.18
N ALA A 77 7.12 -1.11 1.91
CA ALA A 77 6.65 0.19 1.44
C ALA A 77 5.16 0.36 1.77
N THR A 78 4.83 1.46 2.42
CA THR A 78 3.47 1.74 2.91
C THR A 78 3.00 3.07 2.37
N VAL A 79 2.10 3.05 1.39
CA VAL A 79 1.49 4.29 0.85
C VAL A 79 0.33 4.70 1.75
N ILE A 80 0.46 5.87 2.35
CA ILE A 80 -0.48 6.41 3.33
C ILE A 80 -1.06 7.71 2.77
N GLY A 81 -2.35 7.75 2.50
CA GLY A 81 -3.03 8.99 2.16
C GLY A 81 -3.10 9.94 3.36
N ASP A 82 -3.05 11.23 3.10
CA ASP A 82 -3.12 12.25 4.16
C ASP A 82 -4.44 12.23 4.94
N GLY A 83 -5.54 11.79 4.32
CA GLY A 83 -6.81 11.54 5.00
C GLY A 83 -6.73 10.35 5.96
N GLU A 84 -6.04 9.28 5.60
CA GLU A 84 -5.73 8.17 6.51
C GLU A 84 -4.79 8.63 7.61
N GLY A 85 -3.81 9.49 7.24
CA GLY A 85 -2.79 10.01 8.16
C GLY A 85 -3.33 10.66 9.41
N GLU A 86 -4.53 11.25 9.35
CA GLU A 86 -5.17 11.92 10.51
C GLU A 86 -6.13 11.03 11.30
N THR A 87 -6.25 9.73 10.96
CA THR A 87 -7.04 8.78 11.76
C THR A 87 -6.34 8.44 13.07
N GLY A 88 -7.14 8.18 14.11
CA GLY A 88 -6.60 7.83 15.44
C GLY A 88 -5.64 6.63 15.41
N PRO A 89 -6.01 5.51 14.77
CA PRO A 89 -5.13 4.34 14.68
C PRO A 89 -3.81 4.64 13.98
N LEU A 90 -3.81 5.40 12.86
CA LEU A 90 -2.55 5.72 12.17
C LEU A 90 -1.69 6.71 12.95
N MET A 91 -2.30 7.67 13.66
CA MET A 91 -1.56 8.56 14.55
C MET A 91 -0.79 7.79 15.63
N ALA A 92 -1.38 6.73 16.17
CA ALA A 92 -0.67 5.80 17.05
C ALA A 92 0.35 4.94 16.29
N GLY A 93 0.02 4.53 15.09
CA GLY A 93 0.86 3.71 14.19
C GLY A 93 2.20 4.36 13.84
N TRP A 94 2.32 5.70 13.85
CA TRP A 94 3.59 6.38 13.66
C TRP A 94 4.66 6.03 14.70
N LEU A 95 4.26 5.45 15.85
CA LEU A 95 5.20 4.96 16.85
C LEU A 95 5.67 3.51 16.60
N SER A 96 5.24 2.88 15.51
CA SER A 96 5.58 1.46 15.20
C SER A 96 7.08 1.23 15.05
N ASN A 97 7.85 2.24 14.58
CA ASN A 97 9.30 2.16 14.48
C ASN A 97 9.99 1.93 15.82
N THR A 98 9.33 2.27 16.94
CA THR A 98 9.87 2.05 18.30
C THR A 98 10.02 0.55 18.63
N PHE A 99 9.23 -0.30 17.99
CA PHE A 99 9.26 -1.74 18.25
C PHE A 99 10.21 -2.52 17.34
N LEU A 100 10.82 -1.83 16.34
CA LEU A 100 11.70 -2.49 15.39
C LEU A 100 13.14 -2.53 15.88
N ASN A 101 13.76 -3.70 15.74
CA ASN A 101 15.18 -3.90 15.95
C ASN A 101 15.89 -3.95 14.59
N PRO A 102 16.70 -2.96 14.23
CA PRO A 102 17.29 -2.87 12.89
C PRO A 102 18.32 -3.98 12.58
N VAL A 103 18.66 -4.82 13.56
CA VAL A 103 19.53 -6.00 13.38
C VAL A 103 18.70 -7.20 12.94
N ASN A 104 17.58 -7.47 13.63
CA ASN A 104 16.77 -8.68 13.43
C ASN A 104 15.55 -8.46 12.55
N ASP A 105 15.07 -7.20 12.46
CA ASP A 105 13.88 -6.87 11.72
C ASP A 105 14.20 -6.16 10.39
N GLY A 106 13.23 -6.15 9.51
CA GLY A 106 13.26 -5.37 8.30
C GLY A 106 13.00 -3.88 8.58
N ALA A 107 12.67 -3.15 7.54
CA ALA A 107 12.40 -1.72 7.63
C ALA A 107 11.01 -1.39 7.07
N ILE A 108 10.41 -0.32 7.60
CA ILE A 108 9.22 0.29 7.05
C ILE A 108 9.64 1.53 6.25
N LEU A 109 9.09 1.69 5.06
CA LEU A 109 9.19 2.91 4.28
C LEU A 109 7.80 3.54 4.12
N PRO A 110 7.38 4.42 5.02
CA PRO A 110 6.16 5.18 4.82
C PRO A 110 6.32 6.15 3.65
N ILE A 111 5.41 6.09 2.70
CA ILE A 111 5.24 7.06 1.61
C ILE A 111 3.98 7.84 1.92
N PHE A 112 4.14 9.00 2.54
CA PHE A 112 3.03 9.85 2.94
C PHE A 112 2.56 10.66 1.74
N TYR A 113 1.46 10.22 1.13
CA TYR A 113 0.87 10.81 -0.06
C TYR A 113 0.00 12.02 0.32
N LEU A 114 0.61 13.19 0.31
CA LEU A 114 -0.02 14.44 0.71
C LEU A 114 -0.61 15.14 -0.51
N ASN A 115 -1.87 14.85 -0.80
CA ASN A 115 -2.61 15.44 -1.90
C ASN A 115 -3.59 16.56 -1.49
N GLY A 116 -3.61 16.89 -0.20
CA GLY A 116 -4.36 18.00 0.35
C GLY A 116 -5.82 17.71 0.68
N GLY A 117 -6.35 16.56 0.29
CA GLY A 117 -7.79 16.35 0.41
C GLY A 117 -8.25 14.94 0.80
N LYS A 118 -9.18 14.88 1.73
CA LYS A 118 -10.08 13.74 1.96
C LYS A 118 -11.09 13.61 0.81
N ILE A 119 -12.22 12.95 1.01
CA ILE A 119 -13.26 12.83 -0.01
C ILE A 119 -13.76 14.22 -0.45
N HIS A 120 -14.09 15.10 0.51
CA HIS A 120 -14.64 16.44 0.23
C HIS A 120 -13.89 17.58 0.90
N ASN A 121 -13.14 17.30 1.96
CA ASN A 121 -12.53 18.34 2.79
C ASN A 121 -11.01 18.30 2.73
N PRO A 122 -10.34 19.46 2.91
CA PRO A 122 -8.90 19.49 3.14
C PRO A 122 -8.50 18.67 4.36
N THR A 123 -7.28 18.15 4.33
CA THR A 123 -6.70 17.45 5.48
C THR A 123 -6.05 18.43 6.46
N ILE A 124 -5.81 17.97 7.69
CA ILE A 124 -5.05 18.74 8.68
C ILE A 124 -3.61 18.94 8.18
N PHE A 125 -3.04 17.91 7.56
CA PHE A 125 -1.67 17.92 7.07
C PHE A 125 -1.44 18.90 5.92
N GLU A 126 -2.46 19.14 5.08
CA GLU A 126 -2.37 20.16 4.02
C GLU A 126 -2.15 21.58 4.57
N ARG A 127 -2.62 21.85 5.78
CA ARG A 127 -2.48 23.14 6.45
C ARG A 127 -1.13 23.34 7.12
N LYS A 128 -0.24 22.33 7.03
CA LYS A 128 1.09 22.35 7.62
C LYS A 128 2.13 22.75 6.60
N THR A 129 3.08 23.58 7.05
CA THR A 129 4.29 23.85 6.26
C THR A 129 5.23 22.65 6.29
N ASP A 130 6.20 22.60 5.40
CA ASP A 130 7.18 21.51 5.37
C ASP A 130 8.02 21.49 6.66
N GLU A 131 8.31 22.67 7.25
CA GLU A 131 9.00 22.77 8.53
C GLU A 131 8.17 22.20 9.69
N GLU A 132 6.86 22.48 9.72
CA GLU A 132 5.97 21.91 10.72
C GLU A 132 5.83 20.38 10.57
N LEU A 133 5.78 19.88 9.33
CA LEU A 133 5.76 18.44 9.05
C LEU A 133 7.09 17.78 9.44
N ALA A 134 8.22 18.42 9.16
CA ALA A 134 9.52 17.91 9.57
C ALA A 134 9.59 17.74 11.09
N LEU A 135 9.25 18.77 11.85
CA LEU A 135 9.23 18.73 13.32
C LEU A 135 8.27 17.64 13.86
N PHE A 136 7.11 17.46 13.20
CA PHE A 136 6.15 16.44 13.57
C PHE A 136 6.73 15.03 13.42
N PHE A 137 7.30 14.71 12.26
CA PHE A 137 7.84 13.38 11.99
C PHE A 137 9.15 13.12 12.74
N GLU A 138 10.02 14.11 12.88
CA GLU A 138 11.23 13.99 13.70
C GLU A 138 10.90 13.71 15.16
N GLY A 139 9.85 14.37 15.71
CA GLY A 139 9.37 14.12 17.07
C GLY A 139 8.83 12.70 17.29
N LEU A 140 8.44 12.01 16.22
CA LEU A 140 7.98 10.62 16.25
C LEU A 140 9.11 9.62 15.90
N GLY A 141 10.35 10.10 15.71
CA GLY A 141 11.51 9.26 15.41
C GLY A 141 11.65 8.86 13.95
N TRP A 142 11.12 9.66 13.03
CA TRP A 142 11.27 9.47 11.58
C TRP A 142 12.17 10.56 10.99
N LYS A 143 12.87 10.25 9.89
CA LYS A 143 13.63 11.22 9.10
C LYS A 143 12.79 11.66 7.90
N PRO A 144 12.24 12.89 7.88
CA PRO A 144 11.44 13.35 6.76
C PRO A 144 12.30 13.60 5.51
N ILE A 145 11.83 13.10 4.36
CA ILE A 145 12.35 13.37 3.02
C ILE A 145 11.20 13.94 2.20
N PHE A 146 11.38 15.12 1.60
CA PHE A 146 10.31 15.78 0.86
C PHE A 146 10.47 15.61 -0.65
N ALA A 147 9.37 15.20 -1.31
CA ALA A 147 9.21 15.21 -2.76
C ALA A 147 8.06 16.14 -3.13
N ASN A 148 8.36 17.40 -3.44
CA ASN A 148 7.34 18.37 -3.82
C ASN A 148 7.05 18.31 -5.32
N VAL A 149 6.32 17.27 -5.72
CA VAL A 149 5.88 17.05 -7.10
C VAL A 149 4.90 18.13 -7.56
N THR A 150 4.06 18.66 -6.66
CA THR A 150 3.09 19.72 -6.97
C THR A 150 3.76 20.93 -7.62
N ALA A 151 4.96 21.30 -7.17
CA ALA A 151 5.67 22.46 -7.69
C ALA A 151 6.08 22.34 -9.19
N ILE A 152 6.19 21.11 -9.70
CA ILE A 152 6.62 20.79 -11.06
C ILE A 152 5.69 19.83 -11.78
N SER A 153 4.44 19.72 -11.34
CA SER A 153 3.48 18.69 -11.80
C SER A 153 3.09 18.81 -13.29
N GLU A 154 3.31 19.95 -13.91
CA GLU A 154 3.08 20.13 -15.35
C GLU A 154 4.20 19.53 -16.22
N ASP A 155 5.38 19.33 -15.66
CA ASP A 155 6.48 18.58 -16.29
C ASP A 155 6.50 17.17 -15.70
N HIS A 156 5.79 16.26 -16.34
CA HIS A 156 5.63 14.90 -15.85
C HIS A 156 6.96 14.15 -15.77
N GLU A 157 7.88 14.36 -16.71
CA GLU A 157 9.18 13.70 -16.70
C GLU A 157 10.02 14.15 -15.50
N ALA A 158 10.14 15.47 -15.30
CA ALA A 158 10.84 16.02 -14.14
C ALA A 158 10.18 15.62 -12.81
N ALA A 159 8.85 15.55 -12.77
CA ALA A 159 8.10 15.15 -11.59
C ALA A 159 8.35 13.69 -11.20
N HIS A 160 8.35 12.79 -12.17
CA HIS A 160 8.68 11.38 -11.95
C HIS A 160 10.16 11.20 -11.57
N ALA A 161 11.07 11.93 -12.21
CA ALA A 161 12.49 11.89 -11.88
C ALA A 161 12.76 12.37 -10.45
N LEU A 162 12.13 13.46 -10.01
CA LEU A 162 12.22 13.93 -8.64
C LEU A 162 11.72 12.89 -7.64
N PHE A 163 10.57 12.28 -7.91
CA PHE A 163 10.02 11.26 -7.01
C PHE A 163 10.95 10.04 -6.91
N ALA A 164 11.48 9.56 -8.05
CA ALA A 164 12.43 8.46 -8.10
C ALA A 164 13.72 8.78 -7.32
N GLU A 165 14.30 9.98 -7.50
CA GLU A 165 15.46 10.42 -6.74
C GLU A 165 15.22 10.37 -5.22
N LYS A 166 14.07 10.87 -4.76
CA LYS A 166 13.74 10.90 -3.34
C LYS A 166 13.41 9.51 -2.78
N LEU A 167 12.86 8.63 -3.60
CA LEU A 167 12.66 7.23 -3.23
C LEU A 167 14.00 6.50 -3.07
N ASP A 168 14.93 6.70 -3.99
CA ASP A 168 16.28 6.14 -3.90
C ASP A 168 17.01 6.66 -2.66
N GLU A 169 16.93 7.97 -2.36
CA GLU A 169 17.48 8.58 -1.15
C GLU A 169 16.92 7.88 0.11
N ALA A 170 15.62 7.65 0.15
CA ALA A 170 14.96 6.97 1.27
C ALA A 170 15.46 5.51 1.44
N ILE A 171 15.55 4.76 0.34
CA ILE A 171 16.02 3.38 0.37
C ILE A 171 17.48 3.30 0.82
N GLU A 172 18.33 4.18 0.33
CA GLU A 172 19.76 4.23 0.73
C GLU A 172 19.91 4.60 2.22
N GLU A 173 19.07 5.50 2.75
CA GLU A 173 19.09 5.82 4.17
C GLU A 173 18.66 4.62 5.04
N ILE A 174 17.64 3.86 4.63
CA ILE A 174 17.26 2.60 5.30
C ILE A 174 18.45 1.64 5.35
N LYS A 175 19.07 1.38 4.19
CA LYS A 175 20.22 0.47 4.09
C LYS A 175 21.38 0.91 4.99
N LYS A 176 21.63 2.21 5.05
CA LYS A 176 22.67 2.80 5.91
C LYS A 176 22.38 2.57 7.39
N VAL A 177 21.14 2.84 7.83
CA VAL A 177 20.70 2.61 9.22
C VAL A 177 20.86 1.13 9.60
N GLN A 178 20.38 0.22 8.74
CA GLN A 178 20.50 -1.22 8.97
C GLN A 178 21.96 -1.70 8.98
N ALA A 179 22.77 -1.24 8.02
CA ALA A 179 24.19 -1.62 7.94
C ALA A 179 24.99 -1.13 9.14
N GLU A 180 24.66 0.03 9.69
CA GLU A 180 25.31 0.53 10.90
C GLU A 180 24.92 -0.30 12.14
N ALA A 181 23.62 -0.53 12.31
CA ALA A 181 23.11 -1.31 13.45
C ALA A 181 23.66 -2.76 13.45
N ARG A 182 23.77 -3.37 12.29
CA ARG A 182 24.27 -4.76 12.13
C ARG A 182 25.77 -4.93 12.33
N LYS A 183 26.50 -3.88 12.67
CA LYS A 183 27.88 -3.96 13.17
C LYS A 183 27.95 -4.34 14.65
N GLY A 184 26.87 -4.10 15.40
CA GLY A 184 26.68 -4.46 16.81
C GLY A 184 25.79 -5.67 16.98
N SER A 185 25.34 -5.90 18.21
CA SER A 185 24.38 -6.94 18.54
C SER A 185 22.93 -6.42 18.62
N ALA A 186 21.96 -7.34 18.57
CA ALA A 186 20.55 -6.98 18.70
C ALA A 186 20.20 -6.39 20.07
N GLU A 187 20.92 -6.81 21.14
CA GLU A 187 20.72 -6.31 22.49
C GLU A 187 21.22 -4.88 22.68
N GLU A 188 22.19 -4.45 21.85
CA GLU A 188 22.76 -3.10 21.88
C GLU A 188 22.06 -2.16 20.89
N ALA A 189 21.22 -2.70 20.03
CA ALA A 189 20.52 -1.91 19.01
C ALA A 189 19.54 -0.92 19.62
N THR A 190 19.54 0.28 19.10
CA THR A 190 18.60 1.34 19.48
C THR A 190 17.48 1.43 18.42
N GLN A 191 16.38 2.11 18.79
CA GLN A 191 15.32 2.41 17.86
C GLN A 191 15.87 2.98 16.55
N PRO A 192 15.51 2.42 15.40
CA PRO A 192 15.95 2.97 14.11
C PRO A 192 15.23 4.28 13.79
N VAL A 193 15.94 5.21 13.20
CA VAL A 193 15.39 6.43 12.61
C VAL A 193 15.29 6.21 11.10
N TYR A 194 14.20 5.54 10.67
CA TYR A 194 13.95 5.32 9.25
C TYR A 194 13.37 6.55 8.57
N PRO A 195 13.53 6.70 7.26
CA PRO A 195 12.92 7.81 6.53
C PRO A 195 11.40 7.66 6.44
N VAL A 196 10.72 8.81 6.33
CA VAL A 196 9.37 8.94 5.81
C VAL A 196 9.42 9.82 4.57
N LEU A 197 8.96 9.31 3.44
CA LEU A 197 8.91 10.05 2.18
C LEU A 197 7.59 10.83 2.11
N ILE A 198 7.66 12.16 2.23
CA ILE A 198 6.50 13.05 2.16
C ILE A 198 6.36 13.54 0.72
N ALA A 199 5.37 13.00 0.02
CA ALA A 199 5.13 13.31 -1.39
C ALA A 199 3.94 14.26 -1.52
N ARG A 200 4.22 15.55 -1.79
CA ARG A 200 3.18 16.52 -2.18
C ARG A 200 2.87 16.34 -3.64
N ILE A 201 1.66 15.86 -3.93
CA ILE A 201 1.21 15.52 -5.29
C ILE A 201 -0.21 16.05 -5.48
N PRO A 202 -0.56 16.70 -6.58
CA PRO A 202 -1.93 17.18 -6.80
C PRO A 202 -2.94 16.04 -6.74
N LYS A 203 -4.05 16.25 -6.07
CA LYS A 203 -5.14 15.26 -6.04
C LYS A 203 -5.64 15.01 -7.45
N GLY A 204 -5.67 13.73 -7.89
CA GLY A 204 -6.06 13.36 -9.24
C GLY A 204 -5.03 13.68 -10.32
N TRP A 205 -3.77 13.92 -9.94
CA TRP A 205 -2.67 14.15 -10.87
C TRP A 205 -2.59 13.05 -11.94
N THR A 206 -2.29 13.46 -13.17
CA THR A 206 -2.34 12.64 -14.39
C THR A 206 -3.75 12.25 -14.86
N GLY A 207 -4.79 12.52 -14.09
CA GLY A 207 -6.17 12.35 -14.51
C GLY A 207 -6.67 13.50 -15.40
N PRO A 208 -7.98 13.50 -15.77
CA PRO A 208 -8.57 14.62 -16.48
C PRO A 208 -8.49 15.91 -15.67
N LYS A 209 -8.02 16.99 -16.29
CA LYS A 209 -7.94 18.31 -15.61
C LYS A 209 -9.31 18.87 -15.26
N ALA A 210 -10.30 18.66 -16.15
CA ALA A 210 -11.67 19.11 -15.98
C ALA A 210 -12.64 18.24 -16.77
N TRP A 211 -13.91 18.24 -16.39
CA TRP A 211 -15.01 17.63 -17.09
C TRP A 211 -16.21 18.58 -17.12
N GLU A 212 -16.82 18.80 -18.30
CA GLU A 212 -17.96 19.73 -18.50
C GLU A 212 -17.76 21.09 -17.81
N GLY A 213 -16.58 21.67 -17.98
CA GLY A 213 -16.23 22.98 -17.43
C GLY A 213 -15.96 22.99 -15.91
N THR A 214 -16.04 21.85 -15.23
CA THR A 214 -15.75 21.75 -13.80
C THR A 214 -14.38 21.14 -13.57
N PRO A 215 -13.51 21.78 -12.76
CA PRO A 215 -12.21 21.23 -12.40
C PRO A 215 -12.34 19.88 -11.70
N ILE A 216 -11.46 18.93 -12.06
CA ILE A 216 -11.30 17.62 -11.42
C ILE A 216 -10.01 17.61 -10.63
N GLU A 217 -8.87 17.81 -11.29
CA GLU A 217 -7.57 17.82 -10.62
C GLU A 217 -7.54 18.88 -9.51
N GLY A 218 -6.97 18.54 -8.37
CA GLY A 218 -6.94 19.38 -7.17
C GLY A 218 -8.26 19.44 -6.40
N GLY A 219 -9.35 18.89 -6.93
CA GLY A 219 -10.68 18.95 -6.33
C GLY A 219 -11.20 17.63 -5.80
N PHE A 220 -12.32 17.70 -5.06
CA PHE A 220 -12.98 16.51 -4.51
C PHE A 220 -13.48 15.54 -5.61
N ARG A 221 -13.75 16.04 -6.81
CA ARG A 221 -14.20 15.24 -7.96
C ARG A 221 -13.15 14.21 -8.41
N ALA A 222 -11.87 14.47 -8.14
CA ALA A 222 -10.81 13.51 -8.41
C ALA A 222 -10.88 12.25 -7.52
N HIS A 223 -11.69 12.26 -6.46
CA HIS A 223 -11.95 11.08 -5.63
C HIS A 223 -13.03 10.17 -6.22
N GLN A 224 -13.85 10.68 -7.11
CA GLN A 224 -14.96 9.97 -7.75
C GLN A 224 -14.54 9.46 -9.14
N VAL A 225 -15.49 8.86 -9.86
CA VAL A 225 -15.30 8.52 -11.28
C VAL A 225 -15.21 9.83 -12.06
N PRO A 226 -14.07 10.16 -12.68
CA PRO A 226 -13.87 11.47 -13.30
C PRO A 226 -14.83 11.75 -14.46
N ILE A 227 -15.04 10.73 -15.30
CA ILE A 227 -15.95 10.77 -16.45
C ILE A 227 -16.95 9.63 -16.25
N PRO A 228 -18.16 9.90 -15.76
CA PRO A 228 -19.15 8.86 -15.53
C PRO A 228 -19.68 8.33 -16.87
N VAL A 229 -19.64 7.02 -17.03
CA VAL A 229 -20.19 6.31 -18.21
C VAL A 229 -21.20 5.30 -17.70
N ASP A 230 -22.45 5.46 -18.12
CA ASP A 230 -23.53 4.55 -17.83
C ASP A 230 -24.50 4.46 -19.03
N ALA A 231 -25.58 3.71 -18.91
CA ALA A 231 -26.56 3.53 -19.97
C ALA A 231 -27.29 4.83 -20.40
N HIS A 232 -27.22 5.89 -19.58
CA HIS A 232 -27.86 7.18 -19.86
C HIS A 232 -26.87 8.20 -20.42
N HIS A 233 -25.54 7.91 -20.33
CA HIS A 233 -24.45 8.82 -20.68
C HIS A 233 -23.43 8.12 -21.58
N MET A 234 -23.92 7.43 -22.62
CA MET A 234 -23.05 6.72 -23.56
C MET A 234 -22.19 7.67 -24.41
N GLU A 235 -22.61 8.91 -24.55
CA GLU A 235 -21.83 9.98 -25.22
C GLU A 235 -20.52 10.31 -24.47
N HIS A 236 -20.40 9.96 -23.18
CA HIS A 236 -19.18 10.13 -22.41
C HIS A 236 -18.09 9.11 -22.77
N VAL A 237 -18.44 8.02 -23.49
CA VAL A 237 -17.48 6.97 -23.89
C VAL A 237 -16.35 7.56 -24.74
N ASP A 238 -16.67 8.42 -25.69
CA ASP A 238 -15.67 9.04 -26.58
C ASP A 238 -14.70 9.92 -25.79
N ALA A 239 -15.19 10.64 -24.80
CA ALA A 239 -14.36 11.46 -23.91
C ALA A 239 -13.46 10.60 -23.00
N LEU A 240 -14.00 9.50 -22.44
CA LEU A 240 -13.24 8.53 -21.67
C LEU A 240 -12.14 7.89 -22.52
N LEU A 241 -12.49 7.47 -23.75
CA LEU A 241 -11.54 6.89 -24.69
C LEU A 241 -10.42 7.87 -25.02
N SER A 242 -10.76 9.11 -25.38
CA SER A 242 -9.76 10.15 -25.70
C SER A 242 -8.81 10.41 -24.52
N TRP A 243 -9.32 10.40 -23.29
CA TRP A 243 -8.47 10.52 -22.11
C TRP A 243 -7.53 9.32 -21.96
N LEU A 244 -8.03 8.09 -22.05
CA LEU A 244 -7.22 6.86 -21.94
C LEU A 244 -6.18 6.78 -23.07
N GLU A 245 -6.53 7.17 -24.29
CA GLU A 245 -5.61 7.23 -25.43
C GLU A 245 -4.49 8.26 -25.25
N SER A 246 -4.73 9.32 -24.45
CA SER A 246 -3.71 10.33 -24.14
C SER A 246 -2.49 9.76 -23.40
N TYR A 247 -2.63 8.60 -22.74
CA TYR A 247 -1.52 7.86 -22.15
C TYR A 247 -0.70 7.08 -23.18
N ARG A 248 -1.10 7.06 -24.45
CA ARG A 248 -0.42 6.37 -25.55
C ARG A 248 -0.16 4.88 -25.29
N PRO A 249 -1.17 4.09 -24.86
CA PRO A 249 -0.98 2.69 -24.49
C PRO A 249 -0.42 1.85 -25.65
N ALA A 250 -0.65 2.23 -26.90
CA ALA A 250 -0.12 1.56 -28.09
C ALA A 250 1.44 1.56 -28.16
N GLU A 251 2.10 2.45 -27.43
CA GLU A 251 3.58 2.46 -27.34
C GLU A 251 4.11 1.42 -26.34
N LEU A 252 3.24 0.91 -25.45
CA LEU A 252 3.62 -0.02 -24.39
C LEU A 252 3.34 -1.48 -24.74
N PHE A 253 2.48 -1.73 -25.75
CA PHE A 253 2.03 -3.07 -26.12
C PHE A 253 2.25 -3.35 -27.60
N ASP A 254 2.59 -4.61 -27.90
CA ASP A 254 2.67 -5.09 -29.27
C ASP A 254 1.25 -5.41 -29.86
N GLU A 255 1.21 -5.81 -31.13
CA GLU A 255 -0.03 -6.16 -31.85
C GLU A 255 -0.79 -7.34 -31.21
N THR A 256 -0.15 -8.12 -30.36
CA THR A 256 -0.75 -9.24 -29.61
C THR A 256 -1.27 -8.83 -28.22
N GLY A 257 -1.09 -7.56 -27.83
CA GLY A 257 -1.45 -7.05 -26.52
C GLY A 257 -0.46 -7.40 -25.40
N LYS A 258 0.76 -7.87 -25.75
CA LYS A 258 1.83 -8.07 -24.77
C LYS A 258 2.67 -6.81 -24.63
N LEU A 259 3.24 -6.62 -23.44
CA LEU A 259 4.23 -5.55 -23.23
C LEU A 259 5.39 -5.70 -24.21
N VAL A 260 5.81 -4.57 -24.79
CA VAL A 260 7.05 -4.55 -25.57
C VAL A 260 8.24 -4.99 -24.72
N PRO A 261 9.26 -5.67 -25.30
CA PRO A 261 10.35 -6.25 -24.53
C PRO A 261 11.05 -5.26 -23.60
N GLU A 262 11.26 -4.03 -24.06
CA GLU A 262 11.95 -2.97 -23.33
C GLU A 262 11.22 -2.61 -22.01
N ILE A 263 9.91 -2.65 -22.02
CA ILE A 263 9.08 -2.40 -20.83
C ILE A 263 9.01 -3.66 -19.95
N ALA A 264 8.87 -4.83 -20.57
CA ALA A 264 8.83 -6.10 -19.85
C ALA A 264 10.12 -6.42 -19.09
N GLU A 265 11.27 -5.92 -19.56
CA GLU A 265 12.58 -6.11 -18.92
C GLU A 265 12.74 -5.26 -17.63
N ILE A 266 12.00 -4.15 -17.49
CA ILE A 266 12.03 -3.29 -16.29
C ILE A 266 11.48 -4.05 -15.09
N ALA A 267 10.45 -4.88 -15.29
CA ALA A 267 9.82 -5.64 -14.21
C ALA A 267 10.80 -6.69 -13.61
N PRO A 268 10.85 -6.79 -12.28
CA PRO A 268 11.62 -7.85 -11.63
C PRO A 268 11.12 -9.23 -12.07
N LYS A 269 11.94 -10.26 -11.93
CA LYS A 269 11.65 -11.63 -12.37
C LYS A 269 11.57 -12.59 -11.16
N GLY A 270 10.80 -13.66 -11.32
CA GLY A 270 10.65 -14.72 -10.30
C GLY A 270 10.17 -14.15 -8.95
N ASP A 271 10.77 -14.61 -7.88
CA ASP A 271 10.40 -14.26 -6.49
C ASP A 271 10.73 -12.80 -6.11
N ARG A 272 11.41 -12.07 -6.98
CA ARG A 272 11.67 -10.65 -6.78
C ARG A 272 10.46 -9.76 -7.13
N ARG A 273 9.43 -10.31 -7.77
CA ARG A 273 8.17 -9.61 -8.01
C ARG A 273 7.41 -9.49 -6.70
N MET A 274 6.83 -8.32 -6.42
CA MET A 274 6.14 -8.04 -5.17
C MET A 274 5.04 -9.09 -4.86
N ALA A 275 4.25 -9.48 -5.87
CA ALA A 275 3.18 -10.46 -5.70
C ALA A 275 3.66 -11.89 -5.41
N MET A 276 4.92 -12.20 -5.67
CA MET A 276 5.54 -13.51 -5.40
C MET A 276 6.31 -13.55 -4.08
N ASN A 277 6.37 -12.44 -3.35
CA ASN A 277 7.03 -12.41 -2.05
C ASN A 277 6.22 -13.25 -1.04
N PRO A 278 6.83 -14.20 -0.32
CA PRO A 278 6.12 -15.10 0.60
C PRO A 278 5.48 -14.39 1.81
N ILE A 279 5.86 -13.17 2.12
CA ILE A 279 5.24 -12.35 3.16
C ILE A 279 3.86 -11.84 2.71
N THR A 280 3.70 -11.59 1.42
CA THR A 280 2.39 -11.25 0.87
C THR A 280 1.54 -12.50 0.71
N ASN A 281 0.24 -12.37 0.88
CA ASN A 281 -0.64 -13.52 0.78
C ASN A 281 -0.79 -14.04 -0.66
N ALA A 282 -0.49 -13.21 -1.66
CA ALA A 282 -0.46 -13.55 -3.08
C ALA A 282 -1.71 -14.34 -3.57
N GLY A 283 -2.88 -14.11 -2.94
CA GLY A 283 -4.10 -14.88 -3.19
C GLY A 283 -4.12 -16.29 -2.61
N VAL A 284 -3.08 -16.69 -1.87
CA VAL A 284 -3.02 -18.00 -1.21
C VAL A 284 -3.29 -17.83 0.27
N ILE A 285 -4.54 -17.95 0.67
CA ILE A 285 -4.90 -18.01 2.09
C ILE A 285 -4.46 -19.36 2.63
N LYS A 286 -3.44 -19.35 3.48
CA LYS A 286 -3.05 -20.54 4.23
C LYS A 286 -3.93 -20.62 5.46
N PRO A 287 -4.64 -21.74 5.69
CA PRO A 287 -5.36 -21.95 6.95
C PRO A 287 -4.38 -21.83 8.12
N MET A 288 -4.74 -21.03 9.11
CA MET A 288 -3.96 -20.97 10.35
C MET A 288 -3.99 -22.33 11.02
N ASN A 289 -2.83 -22.83 11.42
CA ASN A 289 -2.73 -24.03 12.23
C ASN A 289 -3.17 -23.68 13.66
N THR A 290 -4.43 -23.96 13.97
CA THR A 290 -5.01 -23.61 15.27
C THR A 290 -4.72 -24.68 16.31
N ALA A 291 -4.35 -24.27 17.50
CA ALA A 291 -4.29 -25.17 18.66
C ALA A 291 -5.68 -25.74 18.98
N ASP A 292 -5.70 -26.87 19.67
CA ASP A 292 -6.98 -27.48 20.10
C ASP A 292 -7.62 -26.63 21.22
N TRP A 293 -8.51 -25.73 20.82
CA TRP A 293 -9.23 -24.83 21.72
C TRP A 293 -9.98 -25.55 22.85
N LYS A 294 -10.37 -26.84 22.65
CA LYS A 294 -11.08 -27.63 23.67
C LYS A 294 -10.24 -27.87 24.90
N LYS A 295 -8.91 -27.89 24.79
CA LYS A 295 -8.00 -28.02 25.95
C LYS A 295 -8.10 -26.81 26.89
N HIS A 296 -8.50 -25.67 26.38
CA HIS A 296 -8.59 -24.40 27.12
C HIS A 296 -10.03 -24.08 27.53
N ALA A 297 -11.01 -24.89 27.09
CA ALA A 297 -12.39 -24.72 27.47
C ALA A 297 -12.66 -25.06 28.92
N LEU A 298 -13.18 -24.10 29.68
CA LEU A 298 -13.59 -24.33 31.05
C LEU A 298 -14.77 -25.30 31.12
N GLN A 299 -14.68 -26.28 31.98
CA GLN A 299 -15.75 -27.24 32.27
C GLN A 299 -16.50 -26.82 33.54
N PHE A 300 -17.79 -26.62 33.45
CA PHE A 300 -18.66 -26.32 34.60
C PHE A 300 -20.04 -26.97 34.41
N ASN A 301 -20.67 -27.38 35.49
CA ASN A 301 -21.95 -28.05 35.46
C ASN A 301 -23.11 -27.10 35.77
N THR A 302 -22.85 -26.07 36.56
CA THR A 302 -23.85 -25.11 36.95
C THR A 302 -23.35 -23.68 36.77
N PRO A 303 -24.24 -22.72 36.36
CA PRO A 303 -23.87 -21.31 36.27
C PRO A 303 -23.36 -20.76 37.62
N GLY A 304 -22.23 -20.07 37.61
CA GLY A 304 -21.59 -19.49 38.81
C GLY A 304 -20.67 -20.43 39.55
N GLU A 305 -20.50 -21.68 39.12
CA GLU A 305 -19.58 -22.65 39.73
C GLU A 305 -18.11 -22.24 39.61
N ILE A 306 -17.77 -21.57 38.48
CA ILE A 306 -16.40 -21.13 38.21
C ILE A 306 -16.43 -19.62 37.96
N MET A 307 -15.47 -18.92 38.56
CA MET A 307 -15.14 -17.54 38.26
C MET A 307 -13.89 -17.52 37.42
N ALA A 308 -13.97 -17.04 36.19
CA ALA A 308 -12.86 -16.93 35.26
C ALA A 308 -12.91 -15.61 34.48
N GLN A 309 -11.76 -15.20 33.96
CA GLN A 309 -11.65 -14.08 33.04
C GLN A 309 -11.36 -14.63 31.64
N ASP A 310 -12.16 -14.26 30.68
CA ASP A 310 -12.05 -14.70 29.28
C ASP A 310 -10.67 -14.46 28.70
N MET A 311 -10.08 -13.28 28.96
CA MET A 311 -8.74 -12.92 28.47
C MET A 311 -7.61 -13.78 29.08
N ILE A 312 -7.78 -14.28 30.31
CA ILE A 312 -6.81 -15.20 30.90
C ILE A 312 -6.86 -16.56 30.19
N GLU A 313 -8.04 -17.06 29.94
CA GLU A 313 -8.21 -18.34 29.23
C GLU A 313 -7.80 -18.21 27.75
N PHE A 314 -8.13 -17.08 27.10
CA PHE A 314 -7.65 -16.80 25.76
C PHE A 314 -6.11 -16.70 25.72
N GLY A 315 -5.49 -16.09 26.70
CA GLY A 315 -4.01 -15.99 26.79
C GLY A 315 -3.32 -17.37 26.84
N LYS A 316 -3.92 -18.35 27.53
CA LYS A 316 -3.42 -19.74 27.55
C LYS A 316 -3.54 -20.39 26.16
N TYR A 317 -4.65 -20.16 25.46
CA TYR A 317 -4.83 -20.63 24.09
C TYR A 317 -3.85 -19.96 23.12
N ALA A 318 -3.66 -18.65 23.26
CA ALA A 318 -2.72 -17.91 22.42
C ALA A 318 -1.26 -18.36 22.62
N ALA A 319 -0.87 -18.74 23.83
CA ALA A 319 0.45 -19.33 24.08
C ALA A 319 0.66 -20.63 23.31
N ASP A 320 -0.35 -21.53 23.32
CA ASP A 320 -0.30 -22.80 22.56
C ASP A 320 -0.28 -22.59 21.03
N LEU A 321 -0.68 -21.40 20.53
CA LEU A 321 -0.59 -21.08 19.10
C LEU A 321 0.82 -20.64 18.68
N VAL A 322 1.60 -20.12 19.62
CA VAL A 322 2.96 -19.61 19.37
C VAL A 322 3.99 -20.72 19.52
N ASP A 323 3.74 -21.71 20.38
CA ASP A 323 4.57 -22.89 20.58
C ASP A 323 4.40 -23.92 19.43
#